data_e5adaa3ef985ae1cb8bf07b01e179756
#
_entry.id   e5adaa3ef985ae1cb8bf07b01e179756
#
_cell.length_a   1.000
_cell.length_b   1.000
_cell.length_c   1.000
_cell.angle_alpha   90.00
_cell.angle_beta   90.00
_cell.angle_gamma   90.00
#
_symmetry.space_group_name_H-M   'P 1'
#
loop_
_entity.id
_entity.type
_entity.pdbx_description
1 polymer ?
#
loop_
_entity_poly.entity_id
_entity_poly.type
_entity_poly.pdbx_seq_one_letter_code
_entity_poly.pdbx_strand_id
1 'polypeptide(L)'
;QGAPIAITVEGANILTRNMIIYGQGAIRCHPFVLTELGACEIEDREEALNVFDKALMGHIGFTMSNLVRTKWLALSGARFTSVPYKDDTAEFYRIASRFSASLALMSDISMAVFGGSLKRKERISARLGDLLSYLYLVSATLKRYNDEGRKQEDLALVKWSCQDHLYHCQRALADLINNMPSAPLRGVLKVLLFPFGRPVRKPTDKLEHKLAQLLQVPSETRNRLASYVYLKDEPLNLVGRQEQTLKDVLAVEPLFERVCKEKGLKLPFFQLDKVAQMGLEAGILSQAEADKLAAVEKARLDVINVDDFDPADLLAGKAARKSEDSKADAA
;
A
#
# COMPACT_ATOMS: atom_id res chain seq x y z
N GLN A 1 3.41 -16.62 11.66
CA GLN A 1 2.58 -16.37 12.87
C GLN A 1 3.09 -15.21 13.72
N GLY A 2 4.37 -14.80 13.66
CA GLY A 2 4.93 -13.68 14.42
C GLY A 2 4.66 -12.28 13.84
N ALA A 3 4.31 -12.16 12.55
CA ALA A 3 4.12 -10.88 11.88
C ALA A 3 3.04 -9.96 12.52
N PRO A 4 1.88 -10.47 13.01
CA PRO A 4 0.89 -9.64 13.70
C PRO A 4 1.41 -9.00 14.99
N ILE A 5 2.35 -9.66 15.68
CA ILE A 5 2.97 -9.12 16.91
C ILE A 5 3.81 -7.90 16.57
N ALA A 6 4.59 -7.94 15.49
CA ALA A 6 5.36 -6.80 15.01
C ALA A 6 4.46 -5.60 14.69
N ILE A 7 3.30 -5.82 14.04
CA ILE A 7 2.31 -4.78 13.76
C ILE A 7 1.74 -4.19 15.06
N THR A 8 1.45 -5.00 16.06
CA THR A 8 0.90 -4.56 17.36
C THR A 8 1.91 -3.79 18.19
N VAL A 9 3.17 -4.20 18.18
CA VAL A 9 4.28 -3.52 18.86
C VAL A 9 4.68 -2.23 18.15
N GLU A 10 4.28 -2.07 16.90
CA GLU A 10 4.47 -0.87 16.07
C GLU A 10 3.61 0.36 16.47
N GLY A 11 3.29 0.56 17.72
CA GLY A 11 3.06 1.92 18.24
C GLY A 11 4.17 2.90 17.80
N ALA A 12 5.30 2.33 17.38
CA ALA A 12 6.40 2.94 16.66
C ALA A 12 6.10 3.35 15.21
N ASN A 13 4.99 3.00 14.55
CA ASN A 13 4.73 3.42 13.16
C ASN A 13 4.78 4.94 12.98
N ILE A 14 4.21 5.70 13.91
CA ILE A 14 4.29 7.16 13.89
C ILE A 14 5.74 7.60 14.06
N LEU A 15 6.47 7.02 15.01
CA LEU A 15 7.87 7.30 15.28
C LEU A 15 8.75 6.93 14.08
N THR A 16 8.57 5.73 13.53
CA THR A 16 9.32 5.23 12.37
C THR A 16 9.10 6.13 11.17
N ARG A 17 7.87 6.49 10.84
CA ARG A 17 7.54 7.36 9.71
C ARG A 17 8.11 8.77 9.89
N ASN A 18 7.91 9.37 11.05
CA ASN A 18 8.22 10.78 11.26
C ASN A 18 9.69 11.01 11.58
N MET A 19 10.27 10.19 12.45
CA MET A 19 11.61 10.43 12.98
C MET A 19 12.69 9.59 12.28
N ILE A 20 12.41 8.36 11.91
CA ILE A 20 13.41 7.48 11.30
C ILE A 20 13.43 7.66 9.78
N ILE A 21 12.31 7.44 9.10
CA ILE A 21 12.26 7.52 7.62
C ILE A 21 12.57 8.93 7.16
N TYR A 22 11.87 9.94 7.70
CA TYR A 22 12.08 11.31 7.26
C TYR A 22 13.12 12.06 8.10
N GLY A 23 12.97 12.12 9.42
CA GLY A 23 13.82 12.95 10.28
C GLY A 23 15.31 12.58 10.19
N GLN A 24 15.64 11.31 10.38
CA GLN A 24 17.03 10.85 10.22
C GLN A 24 17.43 10.73 8.76
N GLY A 25 16.51 10.29 7.89
CA GLY A 25 16.77 10.18 6.47
C GLY A 25 17.12 11.52 5.83
N ALA A 26 16.39 12.59 6.15
CA ALA A 26 16.67 13.93 5.66
C ALA A 26 18.08 14.42 6.04
N ILE A 27 18.50 14.19 7.30
CA ILE A 27 19.84 14.59 7.75
C ILE A 27 20.93 13.76 7.05
N ARG A 28 20.76 12.43 6.99
CA ARG A 28 21.82 11.50 6.53
C ARG A 28 21.92 11.41 5.02
N CYS A 29 20.80 11.57 4.31
CA CYS A 29 20.75 11.45 2.84
C CYS A 29 20.87 12.80 2.13
N HIS A 30 20.74 13.92 2.85
CA HIS A 30 20.94 15.23 2.26
C HIS A 30 22.42 15.47 1.95
N PRO A 31 22.78 15.98 0.75
CA PRO A 31 24.18 16.11 0.33
C PRO A 31 25.07 16.98 1.25
N PHE A 32 24.48 17.93 1.97
CA PHE A 32 25.23 18.95 2.71
C PHE A 32 24.92 19.01 4.21
N VAL A 33 23.70 18.69 4.65
CA VAL A 33 23.25 18.88 6.05
C VAL A 33 24.13 18.14 7.04
N LEU A 34 24.54 16.91 6.74
CA LEU A 34 25.40 16.16 7.66
C LEU A 34 26.79 16.81 7.79
N THR A 35 27.33 17.34 6.69
CA THR A 35 28.60 18.07 6.68
C THR A 35 28.49 19.40 7.44
N GLU A 36 27.39 20.13 7.27
CA GLU A 36 27.12 21.38 8.01
C GLU A 36 27.03 21.13 9.52
N LEU A 37 26.35 20.05 9.93
CA LEU A 37 26.27 19.66 11.34
C LEU A 37 27.62 19.21 11.89
N GLY A 38 28.37 18.38 11.14
CA GLY A 38 29.69 17.92 11.54
C GLY A 38 30.71 19.04 11.66
N ALA A 39 30.60 20.10 10.84
CA ALA A 39 31.47 21.28 10.96
C ALA A 39 31.35 21.97 12.32
N CYS A 40 30.17 21.89 12.98
CA CYS A 40 29.96 22.45 14.32
C CYS A 40 30.69 21.67 15.43
N GLU A 41 31.18 20.45 15.15
CA GLU A 41 31.89 19.58 16.09
C GLU A 41 33.41 19.67 15.95
N ILE A 42 33.91 20.41 14.94
CA ILE A 42 35.35 20.62 14.71
C ILE A 42 35.90 21.62 15.73
N GLU A 43 36.95 21.24 16.48
CA GLU A 43 37.54 22.09 17.53
C GLU A 43 38.26 23.30 16.93
N ASP A 44 38.99 23.14 15.80
CA ASP A 44 39.63 24.24 15.12
C ASP A 44 38.62 25.13 14.42
N ARG A 45 38.53 26.36 14.85
CA ARG A 45 37.55 27.35 14.37
C ARG A 45 37.74 27.71 12.89
N GLU A 46 38.95 27.78 12.41
CA GLU A 46 39.24 28.17 11.05
C GLU A 46 38.93 27.02 10.09
N GLU A 47 39.25 25.81 10.45
CA GLU A 47 38.85 24.61 9.74
C GLU A 47 37.32 24.44 9.75
N ALA A 48 36.66 24.60 10.90
CA ALA A 48 35.22 24.54 11.06
C ALA A 48 34.50 25.51 10.11
N LEU A 49 34.95 26.77 10.05
CA LEU A 49 34.38 27.79 9.15
C LEU A 49 34.58 27.42 7.68
N ASN A 50 35.77 26.98 7.29
CA ASN A 50 36.06 26.59 5.90
C ASN A 50 35.16 25.41 5.45
N VAL A 51 34.97 24.39 6.31
CA VAL A 51 34.10 23.24 6.02
C VAL A 51 32.66 23.67 5.93
N PHE A 52 32.19 24.49 6.88
CA PHE A 52 30.81 24.97 6.93
C PHE A 52 30.48 25.86 5.73
N ASP A 53 31.31 26.87 5.41
CA ASP A 53 31.08 27.79 4.30
C ASP A 53 30.98 27.05 2.95
N LYS A 54 31.91 26.09 2.73
CA LYS A 54 31.86 25.27 1.52
C LYS A 54 30.59 24.43 1.42
N ALA A 55 30.17 23.80 2.52
CA ALA A 55 28.95 23.02 2.58
C ALA A 55 27.72 23.91 2.37
N LEU A 56 27.65 25.07 3.04
CA LEU A 56 26.55 26.03 2.94
C LEU A 56 26.39 26.57 1.52
N MET A 57 27.49 26.96 0.85
CA MET A 57 27.42 27.44 -0.53
C MET A 57 26.97 26.33 -1.49
N GLY A 58 27.40 25.10 -1.28
CA GLY A 58 26.93 23.93 -2.00
C GLY A 58 25.43 23.68 -1.76
N HIS A 59 24.97 23.79 -0.51
CA HIS A 59 23.55 23.65 -0.13
C HIS A 59 22.67 24.69 -0.79
N ILE A 60 23.09 25.97 -0.79
CA ILE A 60 22.38 27.05 -1.48
C ILE A 60 22.26 26.74 -2.98
N GLY A 61 23.36 26.34 -3.62
CA GLY A 61 23.36 25.95 -5.03
C GLY A 61 22.43 24.76 -5.32
N PHE A 62 22.42 23.76 -4.45
CA PHE A 62 21.52 22.62 -4.55
C PHE A 62 20.05 23.01 -4.42
N THR A 63 19.69 23.82 -3.44
CA THR A 63 18.33 24.33 -3.23
C THR A 63 17.85 25.17 -4.42
N MET A 64 18.71 26.05 -4.97
CA MET A 64 18.39 26.82 -6.16
C MET A 64 18.19 25.94 -7.39
N SER A 65 19.02 24.92 -7.57
CA SER A 65 18.86 23.92 -8.63
C SER A 65 17.53 23.19 -8.51
N ASN A 66 17.17 22.74 -7.31
CA ASN A 66 15.89 22.08 -7.03
C ASN A 66 14.69 23.02 -7.24
N LEU A 67 14.82 24.30 -6.91
CA LEU A 67 13.79 25.30 -7.17
C LEU A 67 13.51 25.45 -8.69
N VAL A 68 14.55 25.64 -9.48
CA VAL A 68 14.44 25.78 -10.94
C VAL A 68 13.87 24.49 -11.55
N ARG A 69 14.42 23.35 -11.15
CA ARG A 69 13.98 22.03 -11.63
C ARG A 69 12.52 21.77 -11.28
N THR A 70 12.10 22.03 -10.06
CA THR A 70 10.70 21.85 -9.62
C THR A 70 9.76 22.72 -10.43
N LYS A 71 10.10 24.01 -10.63
CA LYS A 71 9.29 24.94 -11.42
C LYS A 71 9.19 24.49 -12.87
N TRP A 72 10.31 24.10 -13.48
CA TRP A 72 10.35 23.62 -14.86
C TRP A 72 9.48 22.36 -15.05
N LEU A 73 9.63 21.36 -14.17
CA LEU A 73 8.83 20.14 -14.21
C LEU A 73 7.34 20.41 -13.98
N ALA A 74 7.01 21.38 -13.12
CA ALA A 74 5.62 21.77 -12.88
C ALA A 74 4.99 22.47 -14.09
N LEU A 75 5.70 23.39 -14.75
CA LEU A 75 5.23 24.11 -15.92
C LEU A 75 5.14 23.23 -17.17
N SER A 76 6.13 22.37 -17.40
CA SER A 76 6.17 21.48 -18.56
C SER A 76 5.31 20.23 -18.40
N GLY A 77 4.70 19.99 -17.21
CA GLY A 77 4.07 18.72 -16.89
C GLY A 77 5.05 17.54 -16.94
N ALA A 78 6.34 17.83 -16.71
CA ALA A 78 7.47 16.89 -16.81
C ALA A 78 7.61 16.20 -18.18
N ARG A 79 7.01 16.74 -19.25
CA ARG A 79 6.98 16.11 -20.60
C ARG A 79 8.38 15.90 -21.20
N PHE A 80 9.33 16.76 -20.86
CA PHE A 80 10.71 16.70 -21.37
C PHE A 80 11.65 15.85 -20.48
N THR A 81 11.12 15.20 -19.44
CA THR A 81 11.91 14.32 -18.60
C THR A 81 12.23 13.03 -19.37
N SER A 82 13.51 12.65 -19.37
CA SER A 82 13.94 11.37 -19.88
C SER A 82 13.29 10.24 -19.05
N VAL A 83 12.79 9.23 -19.74
CA VAL A 83 12.15 8.06 -19.14
C VAL A 83 12.77 6.80 -19.74
N PRO A 84 12.89 5.71 -18.95
CA PRO A 84 13.50 4.47 -19.45
C PRO A 84 12.64 3.79 -20.54
N TYR A 85 11.33 4.00 -20.49
CA TYR A 85 10.37 3.37 -21.42
C TYR A 85 9.38 4.41 -21.93
N LYS A 86 9.11 4.36 -23.28
CA LYS A 86 8.15 5.26 -23.94
C LYS A 86 6.80 4.59 -24.19
N ASP A 87 6.25 4.00 -23.14
CA ASP A 87 4.98 3.28 -23.17
C ASP A 87 3.99 3.85 -22.14
N ASP A 88 2.95 3.07 -21.82
CA ASP A 88 1.89 3.44 -20.88
C ASP A 88 2.40 3.75 -19.46
N THR A 89 3.63 3.37 -19.11
CA THR A 89 4.25 3.68 -17.82
C THR A 89 5.05 4.98 -17.82
N ALA A 90 5.31 5.56 -18.99
CA ALA A 90 6.13 6.77 -19.15
C ALA A 90 5.65 7.94 -18.28
N GLU A 91 4.34 8.12 -18.17
CA GLU A 91 3.74 9.20 -17.38
C GLU A 91 4.06 9.06 -15.89
N PHE A 92 4.06 7.84 -15.35
CA PHE A 92 4.36 7.61 -13.94
C PHE A 92 5.81 7.97 -13.60
N TYR A 93 6.78 7.64 -14.47
CA TYR A 93 8.17 8.07 -14.30
C TYR A 93 8.32 9.59 -14.32
N ARG A 94 7.60 10.28 -15.21
CA ARG A 94 7.62 11.75 -15.32
C ARG A 94 7.06 12.42 -14.08
N ILE A 95 5.89 11.96 -13.60
CA ILE A 95 5.25 12.52 -12.41
C ILE A 95 6.07 12.20 -11.16
N ALA A 96 6.63 10.99 -11.04
CA ALA A 96 7.53 10.62 -9.95
C ALA A 96 8.76 11.52 -9.91
N SER A 97 9.38 11.81 -11.06
CA SER A 97 10.52 12.74 -11.16
C SER A 97 10.14 14.16 -10.73
N ARG A 98 8.94 14.64 -11.09
CA ARG A 98 8.41 15.94 -10.65
C ARG A 98 8.24 15.98 -9.13
N PHE A 99 7.60 14.97 -8.54
CA PHE A 99 7.37 14.94 -7.08
C PHE A 99 8.65 14.68 -6.29
N SER A 100 9.62 13.96 -6.85
CA SER A 100 10.94 13.81 -6.25
C SER A 100 11.68 15.15 -6.14
N ALA A 101 11.68 15.96 -7.20
CA ALA A 101 12.24 17.30 -7.14
C ALA A 101 11.47 18.21 -6.14
N SER A 102 10.14 18.04 -6.07
CA SER A 102 9.31 18.76 -5.10
C SER A 102 9.61 18.34 -3.66
N LEU A 103 9.90 17.06 -3.41
CA LEU A 103 10.31 16.55 -2.10
C LEU A 103 11.62 17.19 -1.65
N ALA A 104 12.65 17.20 -2.53
CA ALA A 104 13.93 17.80 -2.21
C ALA A 104 13.77 19.29 -1.84
N LEU A 105 13.10 20.08 -2.68
CA LEU A 105 12.85 21.49 -2.43
C LEU A 105 12.06 21.73 -1.14
N MET A 106 11.00 20.94 -0.90
CA MET A 106 10.16 21.11 0.28
C MET A 106 10.83 20.67 1.56
N SER A 107 11.80 19.75 1.49
CA SER A 107 12.66 19.40 2.62
C SER A 107 13.54 20.58 3.02
N ASP A 108 14.22 21.20 2.06
CA ASP A 108 15.06 22.39 2.32
C ASP A 108 14.24 23.55 2.87
N ILE A 109 13.10 23.86 2.24
CA ILE A 109 12.19 24.91 2.73
C ILE A 109 11.68 24.60 4.13
N SER A 110 11.34 23.35 4.43
CA SER A 110 10.87 22.97 5.76
C SER A 110 11.98 23.10 6.82
N MET A 111 13.21 22.71 6.49
CA MET A 111 14.37 22.92 7.37
C MET A 111 14.64 24.40 7.59
N ALA A 112 14.62 25.23 6.54
CA ALA A 112 14.83 26.66 6.65
C ALA A 112 13.73 27.37 7.45
N VAL A 113 12.46 26.99 7.27
CA VAL A 113 11.31 27.65 7.93
C VAL A 113 11.17 27.22 9.38
N PHE A 114 11.37 25.97 9.71
CA PHE A 114 11.14 25.41 11.03
C PHE A 114 12.41 25.22 11.87
N GLY A 115 13.56 25.11 11.22
CA GLY A 115 14.85 24.87 11.89
C GLY A 115 14.79 23.68 12.84
N GLY A 116 15.39 23.81 14.01
CA GLY A 116 15.38 22.78 15.05
C GLY A 116 13.97 22.41 15.58
N SER A 117 12.96 23.27 15.35
CA SER A 117 11.58 22.94 15.73
C SER A 117 10.92 21.89 14.82
N LEU A 118 11.50 21.60 13.65
CA LEU A 118 10.99 20.58 12.73
C LEU A 118 10.87 19.20 13.41
N LYS A 119 11.79 18.88 14.33
CA LYS A 119 11.74 17.65 15.15
C LYS A 119 10.45 17.51 15.97
N ARG A 120 9.87 18.64 16.38
CA ARG A 120 8.61 18.71 17.16
C ARG A 120 7.38 18.91 16.30
N LYS A 121 7.56 19.22 15.01
CA LYS A 121 6.47 19.42 14.05
C LYS A 121 6.15 18.09 13.32
N GLU A 122 5.80 17.07 14.11
CA GLU A 122 5.62 15.69 13.63
C GLU A 122 4.67 15.58 12.43
N ARG A 123 3.60 16.39 12.36
CA ARG A 123 2.68 16.41 11.21
C ARG A 123 3.33 16.91 9.92
N ILE A 124 4.32 17.79 10.01
CA ILE A 124 5.10 18.25 8.84
C ILE A 124 6.03 17.13 8.39
N SER A 125 6.80 16.58 9.34
CA SER A 125 7.69 15.44 9.08
C SER A 125 6.93 14.22 8.53
N ALA A 126 5.71 13.95 9.07
CA ALA A 126 4.84 12.88 8.56
C ALA A 126 4.48 13.06 7.09
N ARG A 127 4.08 14.26 6.65
CA ARG A 127 3.72 14.53 5.26
C ARG A 127 4.92 14.38 4.32
N LEU A 128 6.10 14.81 4.76
CA LEU A 128 7.34 14.63 4.00
C LEU A 128 7.73 13.14 3.95
N GLY A 129 7.57 12.41 5.05
CA GLY A 129 7.76 10.97 5.11
C GLY A 129 6.79 10.21 4.22
N ASP A 130 5.51 10.60 4.22
CA ASP A 130 4.49 10.02 3.33
C ASP A 130 4.84 10.25 1.86
N LEU A 131 5.24 11.48 1.51
CA LEU A 131 5.66 11.80 0.14
C LEU A 131 6.84 10.93 -0.30
N LEU A 132 7.86 10.75 0.55
CA LEU A 132 9.00 9.87 0.29
C LEU A 132 8.55 8.41 0.14
N SER A 133 7.73 7.92 1.06
CA SER A 133 7.29 6.52 1.08
C SER A 133 6.47 6.17 -0.17
N TYR A 134 5.52 7.01 -0.55
CA TYR A 134 4.74 6.79 -1.76
C TYR A 134 5.58 6.88 -3.05
N LEU A 135 6.56 7.79 -3.11
CA LEU A 135 7.52 7.83 -4.23
C LEU A 135 8.35 6.55 -4.31
N TYR A 136 8.77 6.03 -3.16
CA TYR A 136 9.48 4.76 -3.11
C TYR A 136 8.62 3.60 -3.61
N LEU A 137 7.34 3.53 -3.20
CA LEU A 137 6.40 2.50 -3.65
C LEU A 137 6.13 2.58 -5.15
N VAL A 138 6.00 3.78 -5.73
CA VAL A 138 5.93 3.96 -7.20
C VAL A 138 7.16 3.41 -7.88
N SER A 139 8.35 3.76 -7.36
CA SER A 139 9.63 3.30 -7.92
C SER A 139 9.78 1.78 -7.83
N ALA A 140 9.39 1.20 -6.69
CA ALA A 140 9.42 -0.26 -6.47
C ALA A 140 8.43 -0.99 -7.40
N THR A 141 7.22 -0.45 -7.58
CA THR A 141 6.23 -1.01 -8.51
C THR A 141 6.74 -1.02 -9.95
N LEU A 142 7.28 0.11 -10.41
CA LEU A 142 7.83 0.22 -11.77
C LEU A 142 9.07 -0.65 -11.97
N LYS A 143 9.94 -0.75 -10.95
CA LYS A 143 11.11 -1.63 -11.00
C LYS A 143 10.70 -3.09 -11.06
N ARG A 144 9.78 -3.53 -10.19
CA ARG A 144 9.26 -4.91 -10.20
C ARG A 144 8.66 -5.26 -11.56
N TYR A 145 7.81 -4.39 -12.10
CA TYR A 145 7.21 -4.58 -13.42
C TYR A 145 8.26 -4.78 -14.51
N ASN A 146 9.34 -3.99 -14.45
CA ASN A 146 10.47 -4.13 -15.37
C ASN A 146 11.22 -5.45 -15.18
N ASP A 147 11.57 -5.80 -13.94
CA ASP A 147 12.34 -7.00 -13.61
C ASP A 147 11.58 -8.29 -13.95
N GLU A 148 10.25 -8.28 -13.86
CA GLU A 148 9.37 -9.40 -14.23
C GLU A 148 9.05 -9.45 -15.74
N GLY A 149 9.72 -8.62 -16.58
CA GLY A 149 9.62 -8.65 -18.03
C GLY A 149 8.44 -7.89 -18.61
N ARG A 150 7.86 -6.92 -17.87
CA ARG A 150 6.84 -5.96 -18.36
C ARG A 150 5.61 -6.65 -18.95
N LYS A 151 5.09 -7.62 -18.25
CA LYS A 151 3.97 -8.44 -18.71
C LYS A 151 2.68 -7.63 -18.84
N GLN A 152 2.02 -7.76 -19.99
CA GLN A 152 0.84 -6.96 -20.33
C GLN A 152 -0.35 -7.20 -19.37
N GLU A 153 -0.47 -8.42 -18.89
CA GLU A 153 -1.50 -8.80 -17.91
C GLU A 153 -1.36 -8.06 -16.57
N ASP A 154 -0.14 -7.68 -16.18
CA ASP A 154 0.14 -6.96 -14.92
C ASP A 154 -0.04 -5.45 -15.06
N LEU A 155 -0.13 -4.93 -16.28
CA LEU A 155 -0.15 -3.48 -16.54
C LEU A 155 -1.28 -2.75 -15.83
N ALA A 156 -2.45 -3.37 -15.67
CA ALA A 156 -3.58 -2.77 -14.97
C ALA A 156 -3.28 -2.57 -13.47
N LEU A 157 -2.61 -3.54 -12.82
CA LEU A 157 -2.15 -3.45 -11.43
C LEU A 157 -1.11 -2.34 -11.27
N VAL A 158 -0.13 -2.29 -12.20
CA VAL A 158 0.91 -1.25 -12.21
C VAL A 158 0.30 0.14 -12.34
N LYS A 159 -0.65 0.33 -13.27
CA LYS A 159 -1.36 1.59 -13.47
C LYS A 159 -2.11 2.03 -12.20
N TRP A 160 -2.84 1.12 -11.59
CA TRP A 160 -3.58 1.42 -10.36
C TRP A 160 -2.62 1.80 -9.23
N SER A 161 -1.61 0.97 -8.96
CA SER A 161 -0.65 1.19 -7.88
C SER A 161 0.11 2.51 -8.05
N CYS A 162 0.64 2.79 -9.24
CA CYS A 162 1.35 4.03 -9.50
C CYS A 162 0.43 5.25 -9.40
N GLN A 163 -0.78 5.17 -9.94
CA GLN A 163 -1.74 6.27 -9.91
C GLN A 163 -2.20 6.59 -8.49
N ASP A 164 -2.50 5.58 -7.67
CA ASP A 164 -2.92 5.74 -6.28
C ASP A 164 -1.79 6.34 -5.43
N HIS A 165 -0.60 5.78 -5.51
CA HIS A 165 0.55 6.31 -4.75
C HIS A 165 0.91 7.74 -5.18
N LEU A 166 0.89 8.06 -6.47
CA LEU A 166 1.13 9.43 -6.95
C LEU A 166 0.02 10.41 -6.52
N TYR A 167 -1.23 9.96 -6.44
CA TYR A 167 -2.31 10.74 -5.88
C TYR A 167 -2.07 11.04 -4.39
N HIS A 168 -1.60 10.08 -3.62
CA HIS A 168 -1.23 10.28 -2.22
C HIS A 168 -0.01 11.20 -2.07
N CYS A 169 1.01 11.08 -2.94
CA CYS A 169 2.12 12.06 -3.01
C CYS A 169 1.59 13.49 -3.20
N GLN A 170 0.70 13.68 -4.16
CA GLN A 170 0.09 14.98 -4.44
C GLN A 170 -0.70 15.53 -3.25
N ARG A 171 -1.44 14.69 -2.53
CA ARG A 171 -2.17 15.07 -1.33
C ARG A 171 -1.21 15.49 -0.21
N ALA A 172 -0.21 14.66 0.10
CA ALA A 172 0.78 14.95 1.12
C ALA A 172 1.48 16.29 0.86
N LEU A 173 1.87 16.55 -0.40
CA LEU A 173 2.49 17.79 -0.82
C LEU A 173 1.55 19.00 -0.69
N ALA A 174 0.29 18.87 -1.09
CA ALA A 174 -0.70 19.93 -0.95
C ALA A 174 -1.01 20.25 0.53
N ASP A 175 -1.13 19.21 1.35
CA ASP A 175 -1.38 19.37 2.79
C ASP A 175 -0.15 19.95 3.52
N LEU A 176 1.07 19.63 3.05
CA LEU A 176 2.28 20.27 3.53
C LEU A 176 2.27 21.77 3.25
N ILE A 177 2.00 22.17 2.02
CA ILE A 177 1.93 23.59 1.61
C ILE A 177 0.87 24.34 2.42
N ASN A 178 -0.32 23.77 2.58
CA ASN A 178 -1.42 24.40 3.31
C ASN A 178 -1.11 24.64 4.81
N ASN A 179 -0.15 23.90 5.36
CA ASN A 179 0.25 23.99 6.75
C ASN A 179 1.58 24.73 6.98
N MET A 180 2.13 25.39 5.96
CA MET A 180 3.24 26.34 6.12
C MET A 180 2.77 27.57 6.91
N PRO A 181 3.62 28.15 7.78
CA PRO A 181 3.18 29.18 8.75
C PRO A 181 2.72 30.49 8.08
N SER A 182 3.38 30.90 7.00
CA SER A 182 3.14 32.16 6.33
C SER A 182 2.14 32.05 5.17
N ALA A 183 1.12 32.91 5.12
CA ALA A 183 0.15 32.93 4.04
C ALA A 183 0.79 33.30 2.66
N PRO A 184 1.67 34.31 2.57
CA PRO A 184 2.41 34.55 1.33
C PRO A 184 3.24 33.36 0.87
N LEU A 185 3.96 32.69 1.78
CA LEU A 185 4.72 31.50 1.47
C LEU A 185 3.83 30.39 0.89
N ARG A 186 2.67 30.14 1.50
CA ARG A 186 1.70 29.17 0.96
C ARG A 186 1.26 29.51 -0.47
N GLY A 187 1.03 30.79 -0.74
CA GLY A 187 0.68 31.28 -2.09
C GLY A 187 1.78 31.03 -3.12
N VAL A 188 3.02 31.40 -2.77
CA VAL A 188 4.19 31.18 -3.63
C VAL A 188 4.39 29.69 -3.90
N LEU A 189 4.34 28.84 -2.88
CA LEU A 189 4.52 27.39 -3.02
C LEU A 189 3.42 26.75 -3.87
N LYS A 190 2.17 27.20 -3.75
CA LYS A 190 1.07 26.73 -4.62
C LYS A 190 1.35 27.02 -6.09
N VAL A 191 1.76 28.24 -6.42
CA VAL A 191 2.09 28.63 -7.80
C VAL A 191 3.34 27.93 -8.29
N LEU A 192 4.30 27.68 -7.41
CA LEU A 192 5.54 26.99 -7.76
C LEU A 192 5.31 25.52 -8.11
N LEU A 193 4.61 24.79 -7.23
CA LEU A 193 4.47 23.33 -7.34
C LEU A 193 3.23 22.91 -8.15
N PHE A 194 2.17 23.70 -8.10
CA PHE A 194 0.89 23.40 -8.75
C PHE A 194 0.37 24.59 -9.62
N PRO A 195 1.16 25.07 -10.59
CA PRO A 195 0.77 26.23 -11.40
C PRO A 195 -0.54 26.04 -12.18
N PHE A 196 -0.84 24.80 -12.58
CA PHE A 196 -2.07 24.42 -13.30
C PHE A 196 -2.99 23.53 -12.47
N GLY A 197 -2.90 23.61 -11.14
CA GLY A 197 -3.66 22.75 -10.23
C GLY A 197 -3.01 21.37 -10.02
N ARG A 198 -3.82 20.45 -9.51
CA ARG A 198 -3.38 19.11 -9.11
C ARG A 198 -3.58 18.13 -10.27
N PRO A 199 -2.51 17.65 -10.94
CA PRO A 199 -2.63 16.88 -12.18
C PRO A 199 -3.04 15.43 -11.97
N VAL A 200 -2.80 14.84 -10.79
CA VAL A 200 -3.04 13.42 -10.55
C VAL A 200 -4.44 13.20 -9.99
N ARG A 201 -5.20 12.31 -10.63
CA ARG A 201 -6.53 11.88 -10.18
C ARG A 201 -6.42 10.53 -9.47
N LYS A 202 -7.31 10.28 -8.52
CA LYS A 202 -7.46 8.96 -7.90
C LYS A 202 -7.84 7.91 -8.97
N PRO A 203 -7.42 6.64 -8.82
CA PRO A 203 -7.93 5.55 -9.64
C PRO A 203 -9.46 5.52 -9.66
N THR A 204 -10.03 5.06 -10.76
CA THR A 204 -11.48 4.97 -10.91
C THR A 204 -12.02 3.64 -10.40
N ASP A 205 -13.24 3.63 -9.88
CA ASP A 205 -13.94 2.41 -9.44
C ASP A 205 -13.98 1.34 -10.55
N LYS A 206 -14.09 1.77 -11.82
CA LYS A 206 -14.02 0.86 -12.97
C LYS A 206 -12.70 0.12 -13.06
N LEU A 207 -11.59 0.79 -12.80
CA LEU A 207 -10.26 0.17 -12.76
C LEU A 207 -10.15 -0.77 -11.55
N GLU A 208 -10.61 -0.33 -10.39
CA GLU A 208 -10.60 -1.14 -9.16
C GLU A 208 -11.44 -2.42 -9.33
N HIS A 209 -12.62 -2.32 -9.92
CA HIS A 209 -13.46 -3.48 -10.22
C HIS A 209 -12.78 -4.47 -11.18
N LYS A 210 -12.14 -3.96 -12.24
CA LYS A 210 -11.34 -4.81 -13.16
C LYS A 210 -10.21 -5.53 -12.43
N LEU A 211 -9.54 -4.88 -11.50
CA LEU A 211 -8.46 -5.50 -10.72
C LEU A 211 -8.99 -6.55 -9.74
N ALA A 212 -10.14 -6.28 -9.10
CA ALA A 212 -10.78 -7.27 -8.25
C ALA A 212 -11.11 -8.55 -9.03
N GLN A 213 -11.68 -8.42 -10.23
CA GLN A 213 -11.94 -9.55 -11.11
C GLN A 213 -10.66 -10.31 -11.50
N LEU A 214 -9.57 -9.58 -11.83
CA LEU A 214 -8.27 -10.19 -12.17
C LEU A 214 -7.70 -11.03 -11.01
N LEU A 215 -7.90 -10.59 -9.76
CA LEU A 215 -7.36 -11.25 -8.58
C LEU A 215 -8.25 -12.39 -8.06
N GLN A 216 -9.51 -12.45 -8.46
CA GLN A 216 -10.44 -13.51 -8.08
C GLN A 216 -10.25 -14.80 -8.89
N VAL A 217 -9.57 -14.74 -10.03
CA VAL A 217 -9.36 -15.89 -10.90
C VAL A 217 -7.92 -16.38 -10.78
N PRO A 218 -7.67 -17.70 -10.66
CA PRO A 218 -6.34 -18.28 -10.74
C PRO A 218 -5.63 -17.84 -12.03
N SER A 219 -4.45 -17.25 -11.91
CA SER A 219 -3.70 -16.71 -13.04
C SER A 219 -2.20 -16.63 -12.72
N GLU A 220 -1.36 -16.53 -13.75
CA GLU A 220 0.07 -16.32 -13.58
C GLU A 220 0.39 -15.01 -12.86
N THR A 221 -0.37 -13.95 -13.09
CA THR A 221 -0.26 -12.69 -12.33
C THR A 221 -0.46 -12.94 -10.83
N ARG A 222 -1.52 -13.67 -10.48
CA ARG A 222 -1.83 -14.01 -9.09
C ARG A 222 -0.76 -14.91 -8.48
N ASN A 223 -0.26 -15.90 -9.22
CA ASN A 223 0.83 -16.79 -8.78
C ASN A 223 2.12 -15.99 -8.51
N ARG A 224 2.48 -15.04 -9.36
CA ARG A 224 3.64 -14.15 -9.15
C ARG A 224 3.48 -13.26 -7.92
N LEU A 225 2.30 -12.68 -7.72
CA LEU A 225 2.01 -11.85 -6.53
C LEU A 225 2.09 -12.67 -5.24
N ALA A 226 1.64 -13.92 -5.28
CA ALA A 226 1.62 -14.83 -4.13
C ALA A 226 2.87 -15.72 -3.99
N SER A 227 3.92 -15.49 -4.80
CA SER A 227 5.09 -16.38 -4.88
C SER A 227 5.83 -16.63 -3.55
N TYR A 228 5.71 -15.71 -2.59
CA TYR A 228 6.29 -15.82 -1.26
C TYR A 228 5.29 -16.28 -0.19
N VAL A 229 4.03 -16.57 -0.56
CA VAL A 229 3.01 -17.05 0.36
C VAL A 229 3.01 -18.57 0.34
N TYR A 230 3.00 -19.20 1.53
CA TYR A 230 2.90 -20.64 1.65
C TYR A 230 1.46 -21.08 1.38
N LEU A 231 1.21 -21.60 0.17
CA LEU A 231 -0.13 -21.98 -0.33
C LEU A 231 -0.34 -23.49 -0.41
N LYS A 232 0.50 -24.30 0.26
CA LYS A 232 0.31 -25.75 0.24
C LYS A 232 -0.99 -26.13 0.95
N ASP A 233 -1.79 -26.99 0.31
CA ASP A 233 -3.02 -27.52 0.88
C ASP A 233 -2.69 -28.53 1.97
N GLU A 234 -2.77 -28.09 3.21
CA GLU A 234 -2.51 -28.87 4.41
C GLU A 234 -3.56 -28.52 5.48
N PRO A 235 -3.94 -29.49 6.34
CA PRO A 235 -5.02 -29.29 7.32
C PRO A 235 -4.86 -28.07 8.23
N LEU A 236 -3.62 -27.71 8.59
CA LEU A 236 -3.31 -26.58 9.46
C LEU A 236 -3.00 -25.27 8.69
N ASN A 237 -2.94 -25.34 7.36
CA ASN A 237 -2.70 -24.16 6.52
C ASN A 237 -4.00 -23.62 5.95
N LEU A 238 -4.69 -22.77 6.71
CA LEU A 238 -5.97 -22.19 6.29
C LEU A 238 -5.85 -21.42 4.96
N VAL A 239 -4.74 -20.70 4.73
CA VAL A 239 -4.53 -19.93 3.49
C VAL A 239 -4.40 -20.86 2.28
N GLY A 240 -3.66 -21.96 2.39
CA GLY A 240 -3.56 -22.98 1.33
C GLY A 240 -4.91 -23.65 1.05
N ARG A 241 -5.66 -23.98 2.10
CA ARG A 241 -7.00 -24.55 1.99
C ARG A 241 -7.99 -23.58 1.31
N GLN A 242 -7.96 -22.30 1.67
CA GLN A 242 -8.78 -21.25 1.00
C GLN A 242 -8.44 -21.15 -0.48
N GLU A 243 -7.16 -21.18 -0.83
CA GLU A 243 -6.72 -21.12 -2.22
C GLU A 243 -7.17 -22.35 -3.03
N GLN A 244 -7.11 -23.56 -2.45
CA GLN A 244 -7.61 -24.76 -3.10
C GLN A 244 -9.13 -24.71 -3.24
N THR A 245 -9.83 -24.34 -2.18
CA THR A 245 -11.30 -24.20 -2.19
C THR A 245 -11.76 -23.19 -3.24
N LEU A 246 -11.05 -22.07 -3.43
CA LEU A 246 -11.37 -21.13 -4.51
C LEU A 246 -11.30 -21.80 -5.90
N LYS A 247 -10.30 -22.62 -6.15
CA LYS A 247 -10.17 -23.37 -7.43
C LYS A 247 -11.32 -24.35 -7.61
N ASP A 248 -11.69 -25.05 -6.53
CA ASP A 248 -12.79 -26.03 -6.55
C ASP A 248 -14.15 -25.34 -6.77
N VAL A 249 -14.37 -24.18 -6.14
CA VAL A 249 -15.57 -23.35 -6.34
C VAL A 249 -15.69 -22.92 -7.81
N LEU A 250 -14.63 -22.39 -8.40
CA LEU A 250 -14.63 -21.97 -9.80
C LEU A 250 -14.83 -23.16 -10.76
N ALA A 251 -14.37 -24.35 -10.39
CA ALA A 251 -14.57 -25.56 -11.21
C ALA A 251 -16.00 -26.08 -11.19
N VAL A 252 -16.82 -25.74 -10.20
CA VAL A 252 -18.23 -26.16 -10.11
C VAL A 252 -19.22 -25.04 -10.47
N GLU A 253 -18.78 -23.81 -10.62
CA GLU A 253 -19.61 -22.67 -11.00
C GLU A 253 -20.43 -22.93 -12.28
N PRO A 254 -19.91 -23.55 -13.37
CA PRO A 254 -20.69 -23.88 -14.55
C PRO A 254 -21.84 -24.88 -14.28
N LEU A 255 -21.67 -25.78 -13.31
CA LEU A 255 -22.72 -26.74 -12.92
C LEU A 255 -23.87 -26.01 -12.21
N PHE A 256 -23.53 -25.12 -11.30
CA PHE A 256 -24.49 -24.25 -10.61
C PHE A 256 -25.26 -23.39 -11.61
N GLU A 257 -24.57 -22.71 -12.53
CA GLU A 257 -25.20 -21.89 -13.55
C GLU A 257 -26.15 -22.70 -14.47
N ARG A 258 -25.78 -23.92 -14.82
CA ARG A 258 -26.64 -24.83 -15.63
C ARG A 258 -27.96 -25.11 -14.93
N VAL A 259 -27.92 -25.46 -13.64
CA VAL A 259 -29.15 -25.72 -12.87
C VAL A 259 -29.98 -24.45 -12.74
N CYS A 260 -29.37 -23.32 -12.40
CA CYS A 260 -30.09 -22.04 -12.28
C CYS A 260 -30.74 -21.62 -13.59
N LYS A 261 -30.05 -21.76 -14.72
CA LYS A 261 -30.59 -21.42 -16.05
C LYS A 261 -31.76 -22.29 -16.44
N GLU A 262 -31.67 -23.62 -16.30
CA GLU A 262 -32.71 -24.55 -16.68
C GLU A 262 -33.96 -24.46 -15.79
N LYS A 263 -33.74 -24.11 -14.50
CA LYS A 263 -34.86 -23.85 -13.55
C LYS A 263 -35.39 -22.43 -13.59
N GLY A 264 -34.80 -21.52 -14.36
CA GLY A 264 -35.20 -20.10 -14.40
C GLY A 264 -34.92 -19.37 -13.08
N LEU A 265 -33.96 -19.82 -12.28
CA LEU A 265 -33.64 -19.28 -10.98
C LEU A 265 -32.56 -18.18 -11.08
N LYS A 266 -32.71 -17.14 -10.28
CA LYS A 266 -31.65 -16.12 -10.05
C LYS A 266 -31.19 -16.23 -8.61
N LEU A 267 -30.36 -17.22 -8.35
CA LEU A 267 -29.80 -17.45 -7.02
C LEU A 267 -28.37 -16.88 -6.97
N PRO A 268 -27.95 -16.26 -5.86
CA PRO A 268 -26.57 -16.00 -5.59
C PRO A 268 -25.83 -17.34 -5.40
N PHE A 269 -24.51 -17.31 -5.66
CA PHE A 269 -23.67 -18.51 -5.58
C PHE A 269 -23.44 -18.92 -4.11
N PHE A 270 -24.39 -19.60 -3.51
CA PHE A 270 -24.32 -20.22 -2.19
C PHE A 270 -25.34 -21.37 -2.07
N GLN A 271 -25.27 -22.16 -0.99
CA GLN A 271 -26.12 -23.33 -0.77
C GLN A 271 -26.03 -24.33 -1.94
N LEU A 272 -24.80 -24.65 -2.33
CA LEU A 272 -24.54 -25.54 -3.46
C LEU A 272 -25.08 -26.95 -3.25
N ASP A 273 -25.19 -27.39 -2.00
CA ASP A 273 -25.83 -28.65 -1.59
C ASP A 273 -27.31 -28.71 -2.00
N LYS A 274 -28.08 -27.64 -1.75
CA LYS A 274 -29.47 -27.54 -2.18
C LYS A 274 -29.60 -27.48 -3.69
N VAL A 275 -28.74 -26.74 -4.39
CA VAL A 275 -28.72 -26.66 -5.83
C VAL A 275 -28.34 -28.03 -6.44
N ALA A 276 -27.43 -28.76 -5.82
CA ALA A 276 -27.03 -30.10 -6.20
C ALA A 276 -28.25 -31.06 -6.15
N GLN A 277 -28.99 -31.03 -5.03
CA GLN A 277 -30.22 -31.83 -4.87
C GLN A 277 -31.27 -31.47 -5.91
N MET A 278 -31.57 -30.19 -6.09
CA MET A 278 -32.54 -29.70 -7.10
C MET A 278 -32.15 -30.10 -8.52
N GLY A 279 -30.84 -30.05 -8.84
CA GLY A 279 -30.34 -30.46 -10.16
C GLY A 279 -30.45 -31.96 -10.39
N LEU A 280 -30.17 -32.76 -9.37
CA LEU A 280 -30.29 -34.22 -9.41
C LEU A 280 -31.75 -34.65 -9.57
N GLU A 281 -32.68 -34.15 -8.75
CA GLU A 281 -34.11 -34.42 -8.81
C GLU A 281 -34.74 -34.06 -10.17
N ALA A 282 -34.22 -33.02 -10.82
CA ALA A 282 -34.68 -32.58 -12.14
C ALA A 282 -33.97 -33.32 -13.30
N GLY A 283 -33.03 -34.20 -13.05
CA GLY A 283 -32.23 -34.86 -14.09
C GLY A 283 -31.28 -33.94 -14.88
N ILE A 284 -31.01 -32.74 -14.34
CA ILE A 284 -30.07 -31.77 -14.94
C ILE A 284 -28.65 -32.14 -14.63
N LEU A 285 -28.40 -32.68 -13.44
CA LEU A 285 -27.10 -33.14 -12.97
C LEU A 285 -27.05 -34.64 -12.84
N SER A 286 -25.94 -35.25 -13.14
CA SER A 286 -25.57 -36.60 -12.73
C SER A 286 -25.31 -36.71 -11.25
N GLN A 287 -25.35 -37.91 -10.67
CA GLN A 287 -25.01 -38.11 -9.26
C GLN A 287 -23.59 -37.60 -8.94
N ALA A 288 -22.61 -37.88 -9.79
CA ALA A 288 -21.22 -37.43 -9.60
C ALA A 288 -21.07 -35.90 -9.63
N GLU A 289 -21.85 -35.18 -10.45
CA GLU A 289 -21.86 -33.73 -10.49
C GLU A 289 -22.53 -33.14 -9.23
N ALA A 290 -23.61 -33.73 -8.76
CA ALA A 290 -24.27 -33.33 -7.54
C ALA A 290 -23.37 -33.55 -6.31
N ASP A 291 -22.73 -34.71 -6.21
CA ASP A 291 -21.79 -35.04 -5.14
C ASP A 291 -20.60 -34.06 -5.12
N LYS A 292 -20.11 -33.65 -6.31
CA LYS A 292 -19.04 -32.67 -6.43
C LYS A 292 -19.46 -31.30 -5.92
N LEU A 293 -20.67 -30.82 -6.26
CA LEU A 293 -21.23 -29.56 -5.73
C LEU A 293 -21.35 -29.59 -4.21
N ALA A 294 -21.89 -30.69 -3.65
CA ALA A 294 -22.05 -30.84 -2.21
C ALA A 294 -20.68 -30.89 -1.46
N ALA A 295 -19.69 -31.57 -2.03
CA ALA A 295 -18.35 -31.63 -1.47
C ALA A 295 -17.68 -30.24 -1.46
N VAL A 296 -17.83 -29.46 -2.53
CA VAL A 296 -17.29 -28.10 -2.61
C VAL A 296 -18.01 -27.16 -1.62
N GLU A 297 -19.33 -27.30 -1.42
CA GLU A 297 -20.04 -26.52 -0.39
C GLU A 297 -19.50 -26.81 1.01
N LYS A 298 -19.28 -28.08 1.33
CA LYS A 298 -18.69 -28.46 2.61
C LYS A 298 -17.29 -27.85 2.80
N ALA A 299 -16.44 -27.94 1.79
CA ALA A 299 -15.10 -27.34 1.84
C ALA A 299 -15.16 -25.82 1.97
N ARG A 300 -16.10 -25.16 1.24
CA ARG A 300 -16.31 -23.71 1.30
C ARG A 300 -16.73 -23.28 2.70
N LEU A 301 -17.70 -23.96 3.29
CA LEU A 301 -18.15 -23.66 4.65
C LEU A 301 -17.03 -23.87 5.67
N ASP A 302 -16.25 -24.92 5.53
CA ASP A 302 -15.15 -25.23 6.45
C ASP A 302 -14.06 -24.13 6.47
N VAL A 303 -13.77 -23.48 5.33
CA VAL A 303 -12.75 -22.40 5.27
C VAL A 303 -13.27 -21.00 5.57
N ILE A 304 -14.59 -20.78 5.52
CA ILE A 304 -15.20 -19.45 5.80
C ILE A 304 -15.92 -19.39 7.16
N ASN A 305 -16.26 -20.52 7.76
CA ASN A 305 -16.87 -20.54 9.07
C ASN A 305 -15.91 -20.00 10.12
N VAL A 306 -16.45 -19.22 11.01
CA VAL A 306 -15.78 -18.80 12.25
C VAL A 306 -16.23 -19.70 13.40
N ASP A 307 -15.47 -19.70 14.48
CA ASP A 307 -15.87 -20.39 15.69
C ASP A 307 -17.24 -19.87 16.16
N ASP A 308 -18.19 -20.78 16.28
CA ASP A 308 -19.55 -20.52 16.79
C ASP A 308 -19.73 -21.28 18.10
N PHE A 309 -19.92 -20.54 19.17
CA PHE A 309 -20.08 -21.10 20.51
C PHE A 309 -21.53 -20.96 20.96
N ASP A 310 -22.16 -22.06 21.33
CA ASP A 310 -23.47 -21.99 21.96
C ASP A 310 -23.37 -21.11 23.22
N PRO A 311 -24.26 -20.14 23.41
CA PRO A 311 -24.31 -19.34 24.65
C PRO A 311 -24.35 -20.18 25.93
N ALA A 312 -24.95 -21.38 25.88
CA ALA A 312 -24.98 -22.32 26.98
C ALA A 312 -23.57 -22.87 27.33
N ASP A 313 -22.71 -23.13 26.31
CA ASP A 313 -21.35 -23.62 26.53
C ASP A 313 -20.47 -22.53 27.18
N LEU A 314 -20.66 -21.27 26.78
CA LEU A 314 -19.98 -20.13 27.39
C LEU A 314 -20.38 -19.93 28.85
N LEU A 315 -21.62 -20.17 29.21
CA LEU A 315 -22.13 -20.12 30.59
C LEU A 315 -21.63 -21.31 31.42
N ALA A 316 -21.61 -22.50 30.84
CA ALA A 316 -21.08 -23.71 31.49
C ALA A 316 -19.57 -23.58 31.79
N GLY A 317 -18.78 -23.03 30.86
CA GLY A 317 -17.36 -22.73 31.07
C GLY A 317 -17.09 -21.74 32.19
N LYS A 318 -17.95 -20.74 32.37
CA LYS A 318 -17.89 -19.81 33.50
C LYS A 318 -18.25 -20.45 34.82
N ALA A 319 -19.22 -21.39 34.83
CA ALA A 319 -19.60 -22.15 36.02
C ALA A 319 -18.49 -23.13 36.45
N ALA A 320 -17.84 -23.77 35.50
CA ALA A 320 -16.71 -24.67 35.77
C ALA A 320 -15.51 -23.93 36.38
N ARG A 321 -15.13 -22.76 35.82
CA ARG A 321 -14.05 -21.92 36.38
C ARG A 321 -14.37 -21.40 37.80
N LYS A 322 -15.60 -20.97 38.05
CA LYS A 322 -16.02 -20.56 39.39
C LYS A 322 -15.95 -21.71 40.41
N SER A 323 -16.20 -22.95 39.99
CA SER A 323 -16.10 -24.11 40.85
C SER A 323 -14.64 -24.53 41.14
N GLU A 324 -13.72 -24.26 40.22
CA GLU A 324 -12.26 -24.48 40.42
C GLU A 324 -11.65 -23.42 41.33
N ASP A 325 -11.98 -22.15 41.11
CA ASP A 325 -11.51 -21.05 41.96
C ASP A 325 -12.02 -21.19 43.41
N SER A 326 -13.28 -21.62 43.61
CA SER A 326 -13.83 -21.86 44.95
C SER A 326 -13.22 -23.06 45.68
N LYS A 327 -12.62 -24.02 44.95
CA LYS A 327 -11.87 -25.14 45.51
C LYS A 327 -10.42 -24.79 45.82
N ALA A 328 -9.85 -23.82 45.11
CA ALA A 328 -8.50 -23.30 45.35
C ALA A 328 -8.45 -22.37 46.59
N ASP A 329 -9.55 -21.63 46.87
CA ASP A 329 -9.65 -20.77 48.02
C ASP A 329 -10.02 -21.54 49.32
N ALA A 330 -10.37 -22.82 49.21
CA ALA A 330 -10.75 -23.68 50.34
C ALA A 330 -9.67 -24.73 50.74
N ALA A 331 -8.50 -24.70 50.08
CA ALA A 331 -7.33 -25.52 50.37
C ALA A 331 -6.13 -24.68 50.83
#